data_65158668c858a31d2429205c348d5a27
#
_entry.id   65158668c858a31d2429205c348d5a27
#
_cell.length_a   1.000
_cell.length_b   1.000
_cell.length_c   1.000
_cell.angle_alpha   90.00
_cell.angle_beta   90.00
_cell.angle_gamma   90.00
#
_symmetry.space_group_name_H-M   'P 1'
#
loop_
_entity.id
_entity.type
_entity.pdbx_description
1 polymer ?
#
loop_
_entity_poly.entity_id
_entity_poly.type
_entity_poly.pdbx_seq_one_letter_code
_entity_poly.pdbx_strand_id
1 'polypeptide(L)'
;ACAPIITGATEEQKNVWLRKVAEEGALASYAVTEPGAGSDVAAIQTTAVRDGDEYVINGSKMWITGAGYADFFFVLAKTDPDAGYRGMSGFIVEANAEGLSLGKKETNMGQRCSDTRNITFNNVRVPANQLVGESESGGWMNAMNAFDLSRPNIAAHATGLSRAAYEHAL
;
A
#
# COMPACT_ATOMS: atom_id res chain seq x y z
N ALA A 1 -2.71 2.55 -5.85
CA ALA A 1 -3.17 2.12 -4.51
C ALA A 1 -4.41 1.24 -4.57
N CYS A 2 -5.38 1.49 -5.47
CA CYS A 2 -6.59 0.68 -5.57
C CYS A 2 -6.39 -0.72 -6.19
N ALA A 3 -5.29 -0.95 -6.92
CA ALA A 3 -5.05 -2.21 -7.61
C ALA A 3 -5.20 -3.47 -6.71
N PRO A 4 -4.59 -3.54 -5.51
CA PRO A 4 -4.76 -4.71 -4.64
C PRO A 4 -6.20 -4.90 -4.13
N ILE A 5 -6.97 -3.82 -4.02
CA ILE A 5 -8.39 -3.90 -3.65
C ILE A 5 -9.19 -4.44 -4.85
N ILE A 6 -8.92 -3.95 -6.06
CA ILE A 6 -9.58 -4.43 -7.29
C ILE A 6 -9.35 -5.92 -7.50
N THR A 7 -8.12 -6.40 -7.26
CA THR A 7 -7.73 -7.78 -7.56
C THR A 7 -7.99 -8.77 -6.44
N GLY A 8 -7.99 -8.32 -5.18
CA GLY A 8 -7.96 -9.22 -4.03
C GLY A 8 -9.06 -9.01 -2.99
N ALA A 9 -9.76 -7.87 -3.01
CA ALA A 9 -10.82 -7.62 -2.05
C ALA A 9 -12.13 -8.36 -2.39
N THR A 10 -12.95 -8.59 -1.38
CA THR A 10 -14.32 -9.08 -1.57
C THR A 10 -15.19 -8.01 -2.26
N GLU A 11 -16.31 -8.42 -2.84
CA GLU A 11 -17.24 -7.47 -3.46
C GLU A 11 -17.79 -6.45 -2.46
N GLU A 12 -18.00 -6.85 -1.22
CA GLU A 12 -18.40 -5.95 -0.14
C GLU A 12 -17.32 -4.89 0.13
N GLN A 13 -16.06 -5.31 0.28
CA GLN A 13 -14.93 -4.39 0.47
C GLN A 13 -14.74 -3.45 -0.73
N LYS A 14 -14.89 -3.95 -1.96
CA LYS A 14 -14.85 -3.12 -3.17
C LYS A 14 -15.95 -2.07 -3.18
N ASN A 15 -17.19 -2.46 -2.85
CA ASN A 15 -18.32 -1.56 -2.79
C ASN A 15 -18.14 -0.45 -1.76
N VAL A 16 -17.44 -0.72 -0.67
CA VAL A 16 -17.12 0.32 0.35
C VAL A 16 -15.96 1.20 -0.13
N TRP A 17 -14.79 0.60 -0.40
CA TRP A 17 -13.54 1.35 -0.55
C TRP A 17 -13.34 1.94 -1.94
N LEU A 18 -13.71 1.23 -3.01
CA LEU A 18 -13.61 1.78 -4.36
C LEU A 18 -14.69 2.81 -4.62
N ARG A 19 -15.86 2.67 -3.98
CA ARG A 19 -16.91 3.67 -4.04
C ARG A 19 -16.49 4.99 -3.39
N LYS A 20 -15.86 4.95 -2.22
CA LYS A 20 -15.26 6.15 -1.59
C LYS A 20 -14.33 6.89 -2.55
N VAL A 21 -13.49 6.15 -3.29
CA VAL A 21 -12.60 6.76 -4.28
C VAL A 21 -13.37 7.37 -5.45
N ALA A 22 -14.36 6.64 -5.98
CA ALA A 22 -15.07 7.04 -7.21
C ALA A 22 -16.10 8.15 -6.99
N GLU A 23 -16.80 8.15 -5.86
CA GLU A 23 -17.93 9.04 -5.60
C GLU A 23 -17.56 10.17 -4.62
N GLU A 24 -16.68 9.91 -3.65
CA GLU A 24 -16.33 10.88 -2.61
C GLU A 24 -14.97 11.55 -2.87
N GLY A 25 -14.21 11.07 -3.88
CA GLY A 25 -12.88 11.59 -4.20
C GLY A 25 -11.80 11.21 -3.20
N ALA A 26 -12.03 10.15 -2.39
CA ALA A 26 -11.06 9.67 -1.41
C ALA A 26 -9.76 9.21 -2.09
N LEU A 27 -8.63 9.48 -1.45
CA LEU A 27 -7.31 9.12 -1.93
C LEU A 27 -6.79 7.88 -1.18
N ALA A 28 -6.23 6.95 -1.93
CA ALA A 28 -5.63 5.75 -1.37
C ALA A 28 -4.12 5.73 -1.61
N SER A 29 -3.35 5.20 -0.66
CA SER A 29 -1.92 4.97 -0.84
C SER A 29 -1.54 3.51 -0.65
N TYR A 30 -0.43 3.10 -1.30
CA TYR A 30 0.05 1.72 -1.34
C TYR A 30 1.27 1.57 -0.44
N ALA A 31 1.10 0.94 0.73
CA ALA A 31 2.10 0.85 1.78
C ALA A 31 2.69 -0.56 1.88
N VAL A 32 3.68 -0.87 1.04
CA VAL A 32 4.38 -2.16 0.98
C VAL A 32 5.84 -2.01 1.36
N THR A 33 6.57 -1.08 0.72
CA THR A 33 8.00 -0.86 0.90
C THR A 33 8.35 -0.48 2.35
N GLU A 34 9.46 -1.02 2.84
CA GLU A 34 10.03 -0.72 4.17
C GLU A 34 11.48 -0.25 4.04
N PRO A 35 12.08 0.34 5.09
CA PRO A 35 13.47 0.76 5.05
C PRO A 35 14.44 -0.37 4.66
N GLY A 36 14.17 -1.61 5.06
CA GLY A 36 14.97 -2.80 4.75
C GLY A 36 14.42 -3.68 3.62
N ALA A 37 13.29 -3.34 3.01
CA ALA A 37 12.59 -4.19 2.05
C ALA A 37 12.00 -3.37 0.91
N GLY A 38 12.75 -3.23 -0.17
CA GLY A 38 12.31 -2.60 -1.42
C GLY A 38 11.94 -3.64 -2.46
N SER A 39 12.88 -3.98 -3.37
CA SER A 39 12.66 -5.02 -4.39
C SER A 39 12.44 -6.40 -3.80
N ASP A 40 13.08 -6.70 -2.68
CA ASP A 40 12.80 -7.90 -1.89
C ASP A 40 11.61 -7.64 -0.94
N VAL A 41 10.40 -7.72 -1.49
CA VAL A 41 9.16 -7.55 -0.71
C VAL A 41 9.00 -8.65 0.33
N ALA A 42 9.60 -9.83 0.14
CA ALA A 42 9.51 -10.93 1.11
C ALA A 42 10.21 -10.60 2.44
N ALA A 43 11.14 -9.64 2.43
CA ALA A 43 11.90 -9.21 3.60
C ALA A 43 11.16 -8.20 4.50
N ILE A 44 9.90 -7.82 4.23
CA ILE A 44 9.15 -6.92 5.11
C ILE A 44 9.12 -7.42 6.55
N GLN A 45 9.06 -6.49 7.50
CA GLN A 45 9.06 -6.79 8.94
C GLN A 45 7.78 -6.33 9.64
N THR A 46 6.96 -5.50 9.01
CA THR A 46 5.65 -5.10 9.56
C THR A 46 4.82 -6.33 9.85
N THR A 47 4.30 -6.42 11.06
CA THR A 47 3.46 -7.54 11.53
C THR A 47 2.02 -7.10 11.74
N ALA A 48 1.09 -8.06 11.62
CA ALA A 48 -0.31 -7.91 11.99
C ALA A 48 -0.71 -9.13 12.82
N VAL A 49 -0.91 -8.93 14.11
CA VAL A 49 -1.26 -10.02 15.05
C VAL A 49 -2.76 -9.96 15.32
N ARG A 50 -3.45 -11.09 15.16
CA ARG A 50 -4.88 -11.17 15.45
C ARG A 50 -5.14 -11.09 16.95
N ASP A 51 -6.09 -10.21 17.32
CA ASP A 51 -6.56 -10.02 18.69
C ASP A 51 -8.10 -9.96 18.68
N GLY A 52 -8.74 -11.11 18.85
CA GLY A 52 -10.20 -11.23 18.75
C GLY A 52 -10.72 -10.90 17.34
N ASP A 53 -11.55 -9.88 17.26
CA ASP A 53 -12.15 -9.40 16.00
C ASP A 53 -11.35 -8.28 15.33
N GLU A 54 -10.10 -8.07 15.76
CA GLU A 54 -9.19 -7.06 15.23
C GLU A 54 -7.82 -7.65 14.89
N TYR A 55 -7.02 -6.87 14.16
CA TYR A 55 -5.58 -7.08 14.00
C TYR A 55 -4.83 -5.89 14.59
N VAL A 56 -3.73 -6.16 15.27
CA VAL A 56 -2.82 -5.17 15.81
C VAL A 56 -1.61 -5.09 14.89
N ILE A 57 -1.46 -3.96 14.19
CA ILE A 57 -0.38 -3.74 13.22
C ILE A 57 0.74 -2.98 13.87
N ASN A 58 1.97 -3.49 13.71
CA ASN A 58 3.21 -2.86 14.17
C ASN A 58 4.28 -2.90 13.08
N GLY A 59 4.99 -1.78 12.90
CA GLY A 59 6.06 -1.68 11.92
C GLY A 59 6.18 -0.30 11.28
N SER A 60 6.88 -0.23 10.17
CA SER A 60 7.03 1.02 9.42
C SER A 60 7.10 0.78 7.93
N LYS A 61 6.54 1.70 7.16
CA LYS A 61 6.60 1.73 5.70
C LYS A 61 7.36 2.97 5.23
N MET A 62 8.03 2.87 4.09
CA MET A 62 8.88 3.93 3.56
C MET A 62 8.55 4.22 2.08
N TRP A 63 8.81 5.46 1.70
CA TRP A 63 8.60 5.93 0.32
C TRP A 63 7.15 5.85 -0.15
N ILE A 64 6.18 6.07 0.76
CA ILE A 64 4.77 5.93 0.44
C ILE A 64 4.26 7.21 -0.24
N THR A 65 3.98 7.06 -1.53
CA THR A 65 3.47 8.15 -2.37
C THR A 65 2.06 8.52 -1.97
N GLY A 66 1.81 9.82 -1.81
CA GLY A 66 0.50 10.38 -1.46
C GLY A 66 0.12 10.21 0.01
N ALA A 67 1.03 9.72 0.87
CA ALA A 67 0.70 9.38 2.25
C ALA A 67 0.14 10.57 3.07
N GLY A 68 0.59 11.79 2.77
CA GLY A 68 0.11 12.98 3.48
C GLY A 68 -1.31 13.44 3.10
N TYR A 69 -1.89 12.86 2.06
CA TYR A 69 -3.23 13.19 1.55
C TYR A 69 -4.15 11.97 1.47
N ALA A 70 -3.64 10.78 1.81
CA ALA A 70 -4.42 9.55 1.75
C ALA A 70 -5.49 9.53 2.84
N ASP A 71 -6.69 9.06 2.49
CA ASP A 71 -7.76 8.76 3.42
C ASP A 71 -7.62 7.35 3.99
N PHE A 72 -6.99 6.46 3.21
CA PHE A 72 -6.69 5.10 3.65
C PHE A 72 -5.46 4.52 2.93
N PHE A 73 -4.92 3.47 3.50
CA PHE A 73 -3.75 2.75 3.01
C PHE A 73 -4.09 1.29 2.74
N PHE A 74 -3.59 0.74 1.62
CA PHE A 74 -3.36 -0.70 1.55
C PHE A 74 -2.02 -1.00 2.22
N VAL A 75 -2.03 -1.81 3.26
CA VAL A 75 -0.83 -2.17 4.04
C VAL A 75 -0.56 -3.67 3.90
N LEU A 76 0.65 -4.05 3.47
CA LEU A 76 1.11 -5.43 3.48
C LEU A 76 1.84 -5.71 4.80
N ALA A 77 1.42 -6.74 5.53
CA ALA A 77 2.00 -7.12 6.81
C ALA A 77 2.11 -8.65 6.94
N LYS A 78 2.98 -9.14 7.80
CA LYS A 78 3.08 -10.55 8.17
C LYS A 78 2.04 -10.89 9.24
N THR A 79 1.16 -11.83 8.94
CA THR A 79 0.27 -12.47 9.91
C THR A 79 0.88 -13.76 10.45
N ASP A 80 1.73 -14.43 9.65
CA ASP A 80 2.54 -15.57 10.06
C ASP A 80 4.00 -15.33 9.64
N PRO A 81 4.88 -14.88 10.57
CA PRO A 81 6.29 -14.62 10.25
C PRO A 81 7.07 -15.88 9.80
N ASP A 82 6.66 -17.07 10.25
CA ASP A 82 7.37 -18.32 9.97
C ASP A 82 7.05 -18.90 8.59
N ALA A 83 5.93 -18.50 8.00
CA ALA A 83 5.52 -18.94 6.66
C ALA A 83 6.17 -18.16 5.50
N GLY A 84 7.11 -17.23 5.79
CA GLY A 84 7.79 -16.40 4.79
C GLY A 84 6.80 -15.54 4.01
N TYR A 85 6.91 -15.49 2.67
CA TYR A 85 6.00 -14.70 1.84
C TYR A 85 4.54 -15.20 1.86
N ARG A 86 4.33 -16.48 2.19
CA ARG A 86 2.99 -17.07 2.30
C ARG A 86 2.24 -16.63 3.56
N GLY A 87 2.96 -16.13 4.56
CA GLY A 87 2.37 -15.59 5.78
C GLY A 87 2.03 -14.10 5.71
N MET A 88 1.94 -13.52 4.51
CA MET A 88 1.62 -12.11 4.33
C MET A 88 0.15 -11.90 4.02
N SER A 89 -0.41 -10.88 4.63
CA SER A 89 -1.81 -10.45 4.46
C SER A 89 -1.86 -8.96 4.10
N GLY A 90 -2.85 -8.58 3.30
CA GLY A 90 -3.12 -7.18 2.98
C GLY A 90 -4.21 -6.64 3.89
N PHE A 91 -4.08 -5.40 4.32
CA PHE A 91 -5.05 -4.71 5.17
C PHE A 91 -5.43 -3.35 4.58
N ILE A 92 -6.67 -2.94 4.76
CA ILE A 92 -7.09 -1.57 4.54
C ILE A 92 -7.05 -0.85 5.89
N VAL A 93 -6.23 0.21 5.98
CA VAL A 93 -6.03 0.97 7.21
C VAL A 93 -6.43 2.42 6.96
N GLU A 94 -7.35 2.95 7.73
CA GLU A 94 -7.75 4.35 7.63
C GLU A 94 -6.60 5.28 8.10
N ALA A 95 -6.45 6.43 7.45
CA ALA A 95 -5.34 7.33 7.74
C ALA A 95 -5.40 7.99 9.13
N ASN A 96 -6.60 8.05 9.71
CA ASN A 96 -6.86 8.57 11.05
C ASN A 96 -6.82 7.50 12.15
N ALA A 97 -6.40 6.26 11.83
CA ALA A 97 -6.30 5.19 12.81
C ALA A 97 -5.36 5.57 13.96
N GLU A 98 -5.78 5.30 15.20
CA GLU A 98 -4.94 5.54 16.38
C GLU A 98 -3.65 4.71 16.30
N GLY A 99 -2.52 5.32 16.65
CA GLY A 99 -1.21 4.68 16.56
C GLY A 99 -0.53 4.79 15.19
N LEU A 100 -1.23 5.30 14.15
CA LEU A 100 -0.63 5.60 12.86
C LEU A 100 -0.01 7.01 12.89
N SER A 101 1.22 7.13 12.43
CA SER A 101 1.89 8.43 12.29
C SER A 101 2.65 8.55 10.98
N LEU A 102 2.61 9.76 10.41
CA LEU A 102 3.30 10.10 9.18
C LEU A 102 4.58 10.86 9.48
N GLY A 103 5.66 10.52 8.77
CA GLY A 103 6.89 11.26 8.83
C GLY A 103 6.89 12.53 7.97
N LYS A 104 8.06 13.15 7.90
CA LYS A 104 8.26 14.33 7.05
C LYS A 104 8.05 13.98 5.58
N LYS A 105 7.59 14.96 4.80
CA LYS A 105 7.63 14.87 3.34
C LYS A 105 9.10 14.77 2.89
N GLU A 106 9.38 13.80 2.05
CA GLU A 106 10.72 13.59 1.48
C GLU A 106 11.08 14.70 0.47
N THR A 107 12.35 15.04 0.42
CA THR A 107 12.87 16.00 -0.54
C THR A 107 13.34 15.26 -1.78
N ASN A 108 12.45 15.07 -2.73
CA ASN A 108 12.74 14.35 -3.98
C ASN A 108 13.60 15.19 -4.93
N MET A 109 14.46 14.53 -5.71
CA MET A 109 15.26 15.19 -6.75
C MET A 109 14.38 15.72 -7.90
N GLY A 110 13.36 14.95 -8.30
CA GLY A 110 12.33 15.31 -9.28
C GLY A 110 10.94 15.01 -8.73
N GLN A 111 9.89 15.36 -9.48
CA GLN A 111 8.47 15.20 -9.05
C GLN A 111 8.19 15.78 -7.66
N ARG A 112 8.72 16.96 -7.38
CA ARG A 112 8.69 17.58 -6.03
C ARG A 112 7.30 17.98 -5.56
N CYS A 113 6.32 18.05 -6.46
CA CYS A 113 4.92 18.25 -6.12
C CYS A 113 4.28 16.97 -5.54
N SER A 114 4.84 15.79 -5.83
CA SER A 114 4.37 14.53 -5.24
C SER A 114 4.72 14.46 -3.77
N ASP A 115 3.76 14.07 -2.94
CA ASP A 115 4.00 13.78 -1.54
C ASP A 115 4.54 12.35 -1.40
N THR A 116 5.60 12.21 -0.64
CA THR A 116 6.20 10.91 -0.32
C THR A 116 6.62 10.94 1.13
N ARG A 117 6.18 9.95 1.94
CA ARG A 117 6.50 9.90 3.36
C ARG A 117 6.74 8.47 3.83
N ASN A 118 7.36 8.35 5.01
CA ASN A 118 7.27 7.13 5.80
C ASN A 118 5.98 7.12 6.64
N ILE A 119 5.55 5.91 6.99
CA ILE A 119 4.42 5.66 7.88
C ILE A 119 4.92 4.75 9.00
N THR A 120 4.56 5.07 10.24
CA THR A 120 4.83 4.22 11.40
C THR A 120 3.50 3.73 11.98
N PHE A 121 3.44 2.44 12.27
CA PHE A 121 2.33 1.76 12.93
C PHE A 121 2.79 1.35 14.32
N ASN A 122 2.14 1.88 15.34
CA ASN A 122 2.40 1.56 16.74
C ASN A 122 1.12 1.08 17.40
N ASN A 123 0.93 -0.24 17.46
CA ASN A 123 -0.28 -0.90 17.93
C ASN A 123 -1.56 -0.40 17.23
N VAL A 124 -1.49 -0.19 15.92
CA VAL A 124 -2.66 0.24 15.13
C VAL A 124 -3.66 -0.91 15.08
N ARG A 125 -4.86 -0.67 15.61
CA ARG A 125 -5.96 -1.64 15.61
C ARG A 125 -6.80 -1.49 14.36
N VAL A 126 -7.04 -2.61 13.69
CA VAL A 126 -7.79 -2.67 12.44
C VAL A 126 -8.82 -3.80 12.55
N PRO A 127 -10.11 -3.53 12.33
CA PRO A 127 -11.14 -4.56 12.34
C PRO A 127 -10.82 -5.72 11.40
N ALA A 128 -11.17 -6.95 11.78
CA ALA A 128 -10.84 -8.15 10.99
C ALA A 128 -11.45 -8.12 9.57
N ASN A 129 -12.57 -7.44 9.37
CA ASN A 129 -13.19 -7.26 8.06
C ASN A 129 -12.42 -6.31 7.13
N GLN A 130 -11.36 -5.67 7.60
CA GLN A 130 -10.42 -4.89 6.79
C GLN A 130 -9.23 -5.71 6.26
N LEU A 131 -9.13 -6.99 6.61
CA LEU A 131 -8.28 -7.94 5.93
C LEU A 131 -8.75 -8.04 4.46
N VAL A 132 -7.87 -7.77 3.51
CA VAL A 132 -8.21 -7.77 2.08
C VAL A 132 -8.40 -9.20 1.58
N GLY A 133 -9.60 -9.51 1.13
CA GLY A 133 -10.02 -10.85 0.75
C GLY A 133 -10.68 -11.62 1.90
N GLU A 134 -10.76 -12.93 1.76
CA GLU A 134 -11.51 -13.79 2.68
C GLU A 134 -10.62 -14.52 3.70
N SER A 135 -9.30 -14.52 3.50
CA SER A 135 -8.37 -15.28 4.33
C SER A 135 -7.01 -14.61 4.46
N GLU A 136 -6.32 -14.90 5.55
CA GLU A 136 -4.90 -14.63 5.70
C GLU A 136 -4.08 -15.29 4.58
N SER A 137 -2.84 -14.88 4.39
CA SER A 137 -1.90 -15.40 3.37
C SER A 137 -2.18 -15.02 1.90
N GLY A 138 -3.27 -14.31 1.60
CA GLY A 138 -3.54 -13.79 0.25
C GLY A 138 -2.76 -12.52 -0.12
N GLY A 139 -2.16 -11.85 0.85
CA GLY A 139 -1.57 -10.51 0.69
C GLY A 139 -0.39 -10.46 -0.29
N TRP A 140 0.45 -11.49 -0.31
CA TRP A 140 1.55 -11.59 -1.27
C TRP A 140 1.05 -11.55 -2.72
N MET A 141 0.09 -12.41 -3.06
CA MET A 141 -0.45 -12.46 -4.42
C MET A 141 -1.18 -11.17 -4.79
N ASN A 142 -1.91 -10.57 -3.84
CA ASN A 142 -2.56 -9.28 -4.05
C ASN A 142 -1.54 -8.17 -4.34
N ALA A 143 -0.42 -8.13 -3.62
CA ALA A 143 0.65 -7.18 -3.87
C ALA A 143 1.31 -7.43 -5.23
N MET A 144 1.61 -8.68 -5.59
CA MET A 144 2.22 -9.02 -6.89
C MET A 144 1.30 -8.69 -8.05
N ASN A 145 0.02 -9.04 -7.97
CA ASN A 145 -0.98 -8.68 -8.98
C ASN A 145 -1.12 -7.15 -9.16
N ALA A 146 -1.03 -6.39 -8.05
CA ALA A 146 -1.03 -4.93 -8.13
C ALA A 146 0.20 -4.38 -8.87
N PHE A 147 1.38 -4.98 -8.67
CA PHE A 147 2.57 -4.63 -9.44
C PHE A 147 2.42 -4.98 -10.93
N ASP A 148 1.86 -6.14 -11.26
CA ASP A 148 1.66 -6.56 -12.64
C ASP A 148 0.69 -5.63 -13.40
N LEU A 149 -0.32 -5.10 -12.71
CA LEU A 149 -1.19 -4.07 -13.26
C LEU A 149 -0.52 -2.70 -13.41
N SER A 150 0.41 -2.36 -12.51
CA SER A 150 1.01 -1.01 -12.48
C SER A 150 2.28 -0.87 -13.34
N ARG A 151 3.10 -1.91 -13.45
CA ARG A 151 4.37 -1.89 -14.21
C ARG A 151 4.22 -1.49 -15.67
N PRO A 152 3.23 -1.98 -16.45
CA PRO A 152 3.01 -1.53 -17.83
C PRO A 152 2.72 -0.03 -17.93
N ASN A 153 1.99 0.54 -16.98
CA ASN A 153 1.70 1.97 -16.93
C ASN A 153 2.96 2.79 -16.69
N ILE A 154 3.85 2.33 -15.80
CA ILE A 154 5.13 3.00 -15.54
C ILE A 154 6.05 2.90 -16.77
N ALA A 155 6.08 1.77 -17.46
CA ALA A 155 6.84 1.59 -18.70
C ALA A 155 6.35 2.55 -19.81
N ALA A 156 5.04 2.67 -19.98
CA ALA A 156 4.43 3.60 -20.94
C ALA A 156 4.76 5.06 -20.59
N HIS A 157 4.73 5.42 -19.30
CA HIS A 157 5.12 6.76 -18.83
C HIS A 157 6.59 7.07 -19.15
N ALA A 158 7.51 6.14 -18.87
CA ALA A 158 8.93 6.30 -19.19
C ALA A 158 9.17 6.43 -20.71
N THR A 159 8.44 5.66 -21.53
CA THR A 159 8.52 5.74 -23.00
C THR A 159 8.04 7.13 -23.49
N GLY A 160 6.96 7.66 -22.91
CA GLY A 160 6.46 9.00 -23.24
C GLY A 160 7.48 10.11 -22.91
N LEU A 161 8.13 10.03 -21.75
CA LEU A 161 9.18 10.95 -21.36
C LEU A 161 10.40 10.87 -22.29
N SER A 162 10.83 9.67 -22.64
CA SER A 162 11.96 9.42 -23.55
C SER A 162 11.66 10.00 -24.94
N ARG A 163 10.45 9.80 -25.44
CA ARG A 163 10.00 10.36 -26.72
C ARG A 163 10.00 11.89 -26.70
N ALA A 164 9.43 12.50 -25.68
CA ALA A 164 9.38 13.96 -25.56
C ALA A 164 10.80 14.55 -25.49
N ALA A 165 11.70 13.94 -24.74
CA ALA A 165 13.08 14.39 -24.65
C ALA A 165 13.80 14.27 -26.01
N TYR A 166 13.58 13.18 -26.75
CA TYR A 166 14.14 12.97 -28.08
C TYR A 166 13.62 14.01 -29.08
N GLU A 167 12.31 14.21 -29.17
CA GLU A 167 11.68 15.17 -30.08
C GLU A 167 12.10 16.62 -29.77
N HIS A 168 12.40 16.92 -28.50
CA HIS A 168 12.89 18.25 -28.10
C HIS A 168 14.38 18.48 -28.42
N ALA A 169 15.17 17.40 -28.52
CA ALA A 169 16.60 17.48 -28.81
C ALA A 169 16.94 17.55 -30.32
N LEU A 170 15.99 17.21 -31.19
CA LEU A 170 16.08 17.36 -32.65
C LEU A 170 15.77 18.77 -33.09
#